data_60ddbf78a5c9fdbe481a2ed0cb1a3c47
#
_entry.id   60ddbf78a5c9fdbe481a2ed0cb1a3c47
#
_cell.length_a   1.000
_cell.length_b   1.000
_cell.length_c   1.000
_cell.angle_alpha   90.00
_cell.angle_beta   90.00
_cell.angle_gamma   90.00
#
_symmetry.space_group_name_H-M   'P 1'
#
loop_
_entity.id
_entity.type
_entity.pdbx_description
1 polymer ?
#
loop_
_entity_poly.entity_id
_entity_poly.type
_entity_poly.pdbx_seq_one_letter_code
_entity_poly.pdbx_strand_id
1 'polypeptide(L)'
;MDISVLIGLIGSLSSISIGVILEGGNPAAVLHIASFIIVIPTAMLAAVTATEAHFVKAAFKEFKFIFKKLPINFETRIDELIEYAIVVKKQGVLALEKDIQNINHEFLKEALSMVVDGSKEEQIEESLEPIIEETEHYYHGASHYWIHAGETSPTIGLVGAVFGLIGALQQLDNPPAMAAGIAGAFTATVMGIGGSYLFLGPWGFKLKAKAHLVIKEQQLILAAVKGMARGDAPGELKLKLTKMITAMPFRG
;
A
#
# COMPACT_ATOMS: atom_id res chain seq x y z
N MET A 1 -9.18 -12.00 1.43
CA MET A 1 -9.24 -10.60 1.87
C MET A 1 -8.31 -10.38 3.04
N ASP A 2 -7.74 -9.21 3.16
CA ASP A 2 -6.88 -8.84 4.29
C ASP A 2 -7.78 -8.50 5.49
N ILE A 3 -7.88 -9.43 6.44
CA ILE A 3 -8.78 -9.34 7.60
C ILE A 3 -8.47 -8.11 8.47
N SER A 4 -7.20 -7.70 8.55
CA SER A 4 -6.80 -6.55 9.39
C SER A 4 -7.43 -5.24 8.93
N VAL A 5 -7.59 -5.04 7.61
CA VAL A 5 -8.25 -3.85 7.05
C VAL A 5 -9.72 -3.81 7.44
N LEU A 6 -10.40 -4.97 7.35
CA LEU A 6 -11.82 -5.07 7.71
C LEU A 6 -12.06 -4.86 9.20
N ILE A 7 -11.27 -5.52 10.05
CA ILE A 7 -11.38 -5.37 11.51
C ILE A 7 -11.11 -3.91 11.91
N GLY A 8 -10.06 -3.30 11.36
CA GLY A 8 -9.74 -1.90 11.64
C GLY A 8 -10.87 -0.96 11.24
N LEU A 9 -11.39 -1.08 10.01
CA LEU A 9 -12.43 -0.19 9.50
C LEU A 9 -13.77 -0.38 10.23
N ILE A 10 -14.24 -1.62 10.34
CA ILE A 10 -15.52 -1.94 11.01
C ILE A 10 -15.42 -1.60 12.50
N GLY A 11 -14.31 -1.95 13.16
CA GLY A 11 -14.08 -1.66 14.58
C GLY A 11 -14.09 -0.17 14.87
N SER A 12 -13.38 0.63 14.06
CA SER A 12 -13.34 2.09 14.24
C SER A 12 -14.70 2.73 14.05
N LEU A 13 -15.42 2.38 12.99
CA LEU A 13 -16.76 2.91 12.71
C LEU A 13 -17.77 2.49 13.80
N SER A 14 -17.70 1.24 14.26
CA SER A 14 -18.56 0.75 15.34
C SER A 14 -18.29 1.45 16.66
N SER A 15 -17.00 1.66 17.01
CA SER A 15 -16.60 2.35 18.23
C SER A 15 -17.11 3.79 18.26
N ILE A 16 -16.93 4.54 17.16
CA ILE A 16 -17.45 5.92 17.03
C ILE A 16 -18.98 5.91 17.12
N SER A 17 -19.66 5.01 16.39
CA SER A 17 -21.11 4.96 16.39
C SER A 17 -21.68 4.65 17.77
N ILE A 18 -21.09 3.70 18.51
CA ILE A 18 -21.50 3.37 19.88
C ILE A 18 -21.30 4.58 20.80
N GLY A 19 -20.14 5.27 20.72
CA GLY A 19 -19.88 6.47 21.52
C GLY A 19 -20.94 7.55 21.29
N VAL A 20 -21.26 7.85 20.02
CA VAL A 20 -22.29 8.85 19.66
C VAL A 20 -23.67 8.44 20.19
N ILE A 21 -24.03 7.17 20.12
CA ILE A 21 -25.33 6.68 20.64
C ILE A 21 -25.38 6.80 22.17
N LEU A 22 -24.29 6.50 22.89
CA LEU A 22 -24.22 6.63 24.34
C LEU A 22 -24.37 8.08 24.81
N GLU A 23 -23.93 9.04 23.99
CA GLU A 23 -24.14 10.47 24.23
C GLU A 23 -25.54 10.96 23.80
N GLY A 24 -26.43 10.08 23.35
CA GLY A 24 -27.77 10.42 22.88
C GLY A 24 -27.81 11.01 21.47
N GLY A 25 -26.70 10.96 20.73
CA GLY A 25 -26.59 11.43 19.36
C GLY A 25 -27.06 10.40 18.32
N ASN A 26 -27.18 10.87 17.08
CA ASN A 26 -27.50 10.01 15.92
C ASN A 26 -26.28 9.86 15.01
N PRO A 27 -25.66 8.68 14.90
CA PRO A 27 -24.51 8.48 14.01
C PRO A 27 -24.79 8.81 12.54
N ALA A 28 -26.04 8.67 12.06
CA ALA A 28 -26.41 9.02 10.71
C ALA A 28 -26.36 10.54 10.41
N ALA A 29 -26.30 11.37 11.44
CA ALA A 29 -26.17 12.84 11.27
C ALA A 29 -24.86 13.22 10.56
N VAL A 30 -23.84 12.38 10.59
CA VAL A 30 -22.58 12.59 9.87
C VAL A 30 -22.74 12.36 8.36
N LEU A 31 -23.79 11.67 7.90
CA LEU A 31 -24.05 11.39 6.50
C LEU A 31 -24.70 12.61 5.81
N HIS A 32 -23.95 13.68 5.67
CA HIS A 32 -24.39 14.91 5.01
C HIS A 32 -23.77 15.00 3.61
N ILE A 33 -24.60 14.89 2.56
CA ILE A 33 -24.15 14.77 1.16
C ILE A 33 -23.33 15.99 0.73
N ALA A 34 -23.74 17.22 1.09
CA ALA A 34 -22.99 18.42 0.72
C ALA A 34 -21.59 18.43 1.36
N SER A 35 -21.47 18.07 2.65
CA SER A 35 -20.18 17.93 3.33
C SER A 35 -19.30 16.87 2.69
N PHE A 36 -19.88 15.72 2.29
CA PHE A 36 -19.14 14.68 1.60
C PHE A 36 -18.58 15.18 0.26
N ILE A 37 -19.39 15.86 -0.57
CA ILE A 37 -18.95 16.37 -1.88
C ILE A 37 -17.87 17.44 -1.72
N ILE A 38 -18.00 18.32 -0.72
CA ILE A 38 -16.99 19.36 -0.48
C ILE A 38 -15.67 18.74 -0.03
N VAL A 39 -15.69 17.74 0.84
CA VAL A 39 -14.48 17.25 1.51
C VAL A 39 -13.76 16.17 0.72
N ILE A 40 -14.41 15.04 0.49
CA ILE A 40 -13.71 13.85 -0.03
C ILE A 40 -13.27 14.01 -1.49
N PRO A 41 -14.13 14.35 -2.45
CA PRO A 41 -13.70 14.57 -3.81
C PRO A 41 -12.68 15.71 -3.94
N THR A 42 -12.83 16.80 -3.18
CA THR A 42 -11.90 17.92 -3.24
C THR A 42 -10.52 17.53 -2.72
N ALA A 43 -10.43 16.78 -1.62
CA ALA A 43 -9.16 16.26 -1.10
C ALA A 43 -8.47 15.32 -2.12
N MET A 44 -9.25 14.44 -2.76
CA MET A 44 -8.75 13.55 -3.82
C MET A 44 -8.26 14.32 -5.05
N LEU A 45 -8.99 15.35 -5.49
CA LEU A 45 -8.60 16.20 -6.61
C LEU A 45 -7.40 17.09 -6.27
N ALA A 46 -7.28 17.56 -5.02
CA ALA A 46 -6.08 18.25 -4.55
C ALA A 46 -4.86 17.34 -4.62
N ALA A 47 -5.00 16.07 -4.25
CA ALA A 47 -3.93 15.09 -4.40
C ALA A 47 -3.55 14.83 -5.88
N VAL A 48 -4.52 14.89 -6.81
CA VAL A 48 -4.23 14.80 -8.25
C VAL A 48 -3.33 15.96 -8.70
N THR A 49 -3.53 17.18 -8.20
CA THR A 49 -2.71 18.33 -8.59
C THR A 49 -1.26 18.24 -8.09
N ALA A 50 -1.03 17.48 -7.04
CA ALA A 50 0.28 17.30 -6.41
C ALA A 50 0.98 15.99 -6.81
N THR A 51 0.36 15.15 -7.63
CA THR A 51 0.85 13.82 -7.99
C THR A 51 0.93 13.67 -9.50
N GLU A 52 1.99 13.09 -10.02
CA GLU A 52 2.12 12.83 -11.45
C GLU A 52 1.03 11.87 -11.96
N ALA A 53 0.54 12.13 -13.18
CA ALA A 53 -0.64 11.44 -13.72
C ALA A 53 -0.51 9.90 -13.77
N HIS A 54 0.70 9.38 -13.99
CA HIS A 54 0.93 7.94 -14.01
C HIS A 54 0.79 7.31 -12.60
N PHE A 55 1.20 8.00 -11.53
CA PHE A 55 1.01 7.56 -10.15
C PHE A 55 -0.44 7.65 -9.69
N VAL A 56 -1.20 8.66 -10.16
CA VAL A 56 -2.64 8.71 -9.93
C VAL A 56 -3.31 7.47 -10.53
N LYS A 57 -2.98 7.13 -11.78
CA LYS A 57 -3.50 5.91 -12.42
C LYS A 57 -3.10 4.65 -11.65
N ALA A 58 -1.83 4.58 -11.20
CA ALA A 58 -1.34 3.49 -10.38
C ALA A 58 -2.10 3.36 -9.06
N ALA A 59 -2.37 4.47 -8.36
CA ALA A 59 -3.12 4.49 -7.10
C ALA A 59 -4.52 3.85 -7.24
N PHE A 60 -5.23 4.15 -8.31
CA PHE A 60 -6.55 3.55 -8.57
C PHE A 60 -6.46 2.10 -9.08
N LYS A 61 -5.47 1.78 -9.91
CA LYS A 61 -5.21 0.41 -10.38
C LYS A 61 -4.92 -0.53 -9.22
N GLU A 62 -4.06 -0.09 -8.28
CA GLU A 62 -3.63 -0.87 -7.14
C GLU A 62 -4.61 -0.77 -5.93
N PHE A 63 -5.71 -0.03 -6.03
CA PHE A 63 -6.68 0.10 -4.95
C PHE A 63 -7.19 -1.25 -4.42
N LYS A 64 -7.47 -2.19 -5.33
CA LYS A 64 -7.89 -3.56 -4.96
C LYS A 64 -6.81 -4.32 -4.19
N PHE A 65 -5.54 -3.97 -4.41
CA PHE A 65 -4.41 -4.59 -3.73
C PHE A 65 -4.41 -4.32 -2.22
N ILE A 66 -4.96 -3.17 -1.79
CA ILE A 66 -5.11 -2.81 -0.38
C ILE A 66 -5.90 -3.89 0.39
N PHE A 67 -6.94 -4.42 -0.22
CA PHE A 67 -7.86 -5.39 0.40
C PHE A 67 -7.48 -6.86 0.12
N LYS A 68 -6.60 -7.12 -0.85
CA LYS A 68 -6.19 -8.47 -1.23
C LYS A 68 -5.12 -8.99 -0.26
N LYS A 69 -5.26 -10.21 0.25
CA LYS A 69 -4.16 -10.88 0.96
C LYS A 69 -3.05 -11.21 -0.03
N LEU A 70 -1.83 -10.80 0.26
CA LEU A 70 -0.67 -11.19 -0.53
C LEU A 70 -0.32 -12.66 -0.24
N PRO A 71 -0.13 -13.49 -1.26
CA PRO A 71 0.28 -14.87 -1.10
C PRO A 71 1.81 -15.01 -0.88
N ILE A 72 2.47 -13.97 -0.39
CA ILE A 72 3.91 -13.98 -0.15
C ILE A 72 4.19 -14.70 1.17
N ASN A 73 4.89 -15.81 1.08
CA ASN A 73 5.48 -16.52 2.20
C ASN A 73 6.98 -16.60 1.95
N PHE A 74 7.74 -15.83 2.71
CA PHE A 74 9.20 -15.76 2.52
C PHE A 74 9.90 -17.09 2.80
N GLU A 75 9.44 -17.88 3.76
CA GLU A 75 10.03 -19.19 4.06
C GLU A 75 9.86 -20.14 2.88
N THR A 76 8.64 -20.27 2.35
CA THR A 76 8.35 -21.07 1.16
C THR A 76 9.14 -20.58 -0.05
N ARG A 77 9.26 -19.25 -0.22
CA ARG A 77 10.05 -18.67 -1.31
C ARG A 77 11.53 -18.99 -1.18
N ILE A 78 12.08 -18.93 0.03
CA ILE A 78 13.48 -19.32 0.28
C ILE A 78 13.69 -20.80 -0.04
N ASP A 79 12.81 -21.69 0.43
CA ASP A 79 12.93 -23.12 0.16
C ASP A 79 12.88 -23.40 -1.36
N GLU A 80 11.98 -22.77 -2.10
CA GLU A 80 11.91 -22.86 -3.57
C GLU A 80 13.23 -22.39 -4.23
N LEU A 81 13.76 -21.23 -3.80
CA LEU A 81 15.03 -20.71 -4.34
C LEU A 81 16.21 -21.64 -4.04
N ILE A 82 16.20 -22.28 -2.88
CA ILE A 82 17.24 -23.27 -2.53
C ILE A 82 17.11 -24.56 -3.34
N GLU A 83 15.88 -24.99 -3.67
CA GLU A 83 15.68 -26.13 -4.59
C GLU A 83 16.31 -25.84 -5.95
N TYR A 84 16.10 -24.65 -6.53
CA TYR A 84 16.77 -24.22 -7.76
C TYR A 84 18.30 -24.20 -7.60
N ALA A 85 18.82 -23.68 -6.49
CA ALA A 85 20.26 -23.66 -6.25
C ALA A 85 20.87 -25.08 -6.15
N ILE A 86 20.13 -26.05 -5.60
CA ILE A 86 20.54 -27.47 -5.55
C ILE A 86 20.58 -28.07 -6.95
N VAL A 87 19.58 -27.78 -7.79
CA VAL A 87 19.54 -28.25 -9.19
C VAL A 87 20.73 -27.68 -9.96
N VAL A 88 20.98 -26.38 -9.86
CA VAL A 88 22.14 -25.72 -10.50
C VAL A 88 23.45 -26.37 -10.06
N LYS A 89 23.61 -26.61 -8.76
CA LYS A 89 24.86 -27.18 -8.21
C LYS A 89 25.10 -28.62 -8.63
N LYS A 90 24.04 -29.44 -8.78
CA LYS A 90 24.15 -30.88 -9.11
C LYS A 90 24.13 -31.16 -10.61
N GLN A 91 23.34 -30.40 -11.37
CA GLN A 91 23.02 -30.73 -12.77
C GLN A 91 23.45 -29.62 -13.76
N GLY A 92 23.93 -28.49 -13.22
CA GLY A 92 24.28 -27.32 -14.02
C GLY A 92 23.09 -26.40 -14.29
N VAL A 93 23.38 -25.18 -14.75
CA VAL A 93 22.39 -24.11 -14.95
C VAL A 93 21.32 -24.46 -15.99
N LEU A 94 21.68 -25.19 -17.04
CA LEU A 94 20.76 -25.59 -18.12
C LEU A 94 19.61 -26.51 -17.64
N ALA A 95 19.79 -27.16 -16.49
CA ALA A 95 18.72 -28.01 -15.94
C ALA A 95 17.48 -27.22 -15.52
N LEU A 96 17.60 -25.91 -15.26
CA LEU A 96 16.49 -25.03 -14.90
C LEU A 96 15.60 -24.63 -16.09
N GLU A 97 16.05 -24.80 -17.33
CA GLU A 97 15.35 -24.30 -18.53
C GLU A 97 13.90 -24.80 -18.63
N LYS A 98 13.64 -26.06 -18.23
CA LYS A 98 12.30 -26.64 -18.23
C LYS A 98 11.43 -26.09 -17.09
N ASP A 99 12.01 -25.83 -15.95
CA ASP A 99 11.29 -25.36 -14.76
C ASP A 99 10.87 -23.90 -14.93
N ILE A 100 11.73 -23.07 -15.53
CA ILE A 100 11.47 -21.64 -15.81
C ILE A 100 10.20 -21.42 -16.63
N GLN A 101 9.90 -22.32 -17.59
CA GLN A 101 8.71 -22.19 -18.44
C GLN A 101 7.40 -22.25 -17.64
N ASN A 102 7.41 -22.95 -16.50
CA ASN A 102 6.23 -23.15 -15.65
C ASN A 102 6.11 -22.11 -14.53
N ILE A 103 7.06 -21.18 -14.40
CA ILE A 103 7.06 -20.14 -13.38
C ILE A 103 6.10 -19.03 -13.78
N ASN A 104 5.08 -18.77 -12.94
CA ASN A 104 4.12 -17.68 -13.15
C ASN A 104 4.60 -16.31 -12.59
N HIS A 105 5.68 -16.30 -11.81
CA HIS A 105 6.24 -15.09 -11.21
C HIS A 105 7.25 -14.46 -12.17
N GLU A 106 6.87 -13.38 -12.86
CA GLU A 106 7.65 -12.76 -13.94
C GLU A 106 9.08 -12.41 -13.52
N PHE A 107 9.25 -11.71 -12.39
CA PHE A 107 10.57 -11.32 -11.88
C PHE A 107 11.46 -12.55 -11.55
N LEU A 108 10.89 -13.61 -10.96
CA LEU A 108 11.63 -14.84 -10.68
C LEU A 108 12.03 -15.55 -11.97
N LYS A 109 11.13 -15.59 -12.93
CA LYS A 109 11.37 -16.17 -14.25
C LYS A 109 12.53 -15.46 -14.97
N GLU A 110 12.51 -14.14 -15.01
CA GLU A 110 13.58 -13.32 -15.60
C GLU A 110 14.91 -13.53 -14.88
N ALA A 111 14.90 -13.49 -13.54
CA ALA A 111 16.08 -13.68 -12.73
C ALA A 111 16.75 -15.06 -12.95
N LEU A 112 15.96 -16.15 -13.00
CA LEU A 112 16.48 -17.48 -13.26
C LEU A 112 16.92 -17.67 -14.73
N SER A 113 16.27 -17.00 -15.70
CA SER A 113 16.70 -17.02 -17.10
C SER A 113 18.11 -16.46 -17.25
N MET A 114 18.46 -15.38 -16.54
CA MET A 114 19.81 -14.83 -16.55
C MET A 114 20.86 -15.82 -16.00
N VAL A 115 20.48 -16.64 -15.01
CA VAL A 115 21.37 -17.71 -14.48
C VAL A 115 21.58 -18.79 -15.55
N VAL A 116 20.52 -19.20 -16.26
CA VAL A 116 20.60 -20.19 -17.34
C VAL A 116 21.45 -19.70 -18.50
N ASP A 117 21.35 -18.40 -18.84
CA ASP A 117 22.14 -17.74 -19.87
C ASP A 117 23.62 -17.55 -19.46
N GLY A 118 23.99 -17.94 -18.24
CA GLY A 118 25.37 -17.85 -17.74
C GLY A 118 25.82 -16.43 -17.42
N SER A 119 24.88 -15.53 -17.14
CA SER A 119 25.18 -14.15 -16.73
C SER A 119 26.00 -14.11 -15.44
N LYS A 120 26.97 -13.20 -15.38
CA LYS A 120 27.77 -12.99 -14.18
C LYS A 120 26.94 -12.23 -13.12
N GLU A 121 27.40 -12.32 -11.85
CA GLU A 121 26.75 -11.65 -10.71
C GLU A 121 26.50 -10.16 -10.98
N GLU A 122 27.50 -9.44 -11.50
CA GLU A 122 27.43 -8.00 -11.77
C GLU A 122 26.36 -7.68 -12.83
N GLN A 123 26.26 -8.51 -13.88
CA GLN A 123 25.26 -8.32 -14.94
C GLN A 123 23.84 -8.59 -14.45
N ILE A 124 23.67 -9.59 -13.56
CA ILE A 124 22.39 -9.88 -12.92
C ILE A 124 21.95 -8.70 -12.04
N GLU A 125 22.87 -8.14 -11.26
CA GLU A 125 22.62 -6.99 -10.40
C GLU A 125 22.24 -5.75 -11.23
N GLU A 126 23.07 -5.39 -12.20
CA GLU A 126 22.84 -4.25 -13.09
C GLU A 126 21.50 -4.33 -13.84
N SER A 127 21.01 -5.54 -14.12
CA SER A 127 19.74 -5.73 -14.85
C SER A 127 18.52 -5.76 -13.92
N LEU A 128 18.62 -6.39 -12.75
CA LEU A 128 17.46 -6.62 -11.88
C LEU A 128 17.28 -5.53 -10.81
N GLU A 129 18.34 -4.88 -10.37
CA GLU A 129 18.25 -3.81 -9.36
C GLU A 129 17.41 -2.62 -9.83
N PRO A 130 17.55 -2.12 -11.08
CA PRO A 130 16.68 -1.08 -11.61
C PRO A 130 15.20 -1.48 -11.65
N ILE A 131 14.87 -2.76 -11.87
CA ILE A 131 13.50 -3.24 -11.85
C ILE A 131 12.92 -3.20 -10.43
N ILE A 132 13.73 -3.52 -9.42
CA ILE A 132 13.34 -3.41 -8.01
C ILE A 132 13.11 -1.95 -7.63
N GLU A 133 14.01 -1.05 -8.03
CA GLU A 133 13.89 0.39 -7.79
C GLU A 133 12.65 0.97 -8.47
N GLU A 134 12.38 0.60 -9.72
CA GLU A 134 11.18 1.04 -10.44
C GLU A 134 9.90 0.51 -9.77
N THR A 135 9.93 -0.74 -9.29
CA THR A 135 8.81 -1.31 -8.49
C THR A 135 8.57 -0.49 -7.22
N GLU A 136 9.64 -0.12 -6.51
CA GLU A 136 9.56 0.73 -5.33
C GLU A 136 8.99 2.11 -5.66
N HIS A 137 9.52 2.75 -6.70
CA HIS A 137 9.07 4.06 -7.15
C HIS A 137 7.61 4.07 -7.56
N TYR A 138 7.18 3.06 -8.31
CA TYR A 138 5.78 2.88 -8.72
C TYR A 138 4.83 2.81 -7.52
N TYR A 139 5.10 1.94 -6.55
CA TYR A 139 4.25 1.79 -5.37
C TYR A 139 4.36 2.96 -4.40
N HIS A 140 5.54 3.58 -4.30
CA HIS A 140 5.72 4.79 -3.50
C HIS A 140 4.83 5.92 -4.02
N GLY A 141 4.88 6.22 -5.31
CA GLY A 141 4.02 7.22 -5.93
C GLY A 141 2.52 6.91 -5.78
N ALA A 142 2.12 5.65 -6.02
CA ALA A 142 0.74 5.21 -5.86
C ALA A 142 0.24 5.34 -4.40
N SER A 143 1.07 4.99 -3.41
CA SER A 143 0.72 5.13 -1.99
C SER A 143 0.67 6.59 -1.54
N HIS A 144 1.61 7.40 -2.04
CA HIS A 144 1.70 8.83 -1.71
C HIS A 144 0.45 9.60 -2.13
N TYR A 145 -0.15 9.27 -3.27
CA TYR A 145 -1.44 9.86 -3.68
C TYR A 145 -2.50 9.74 -2.58
N TRP A 146 -2.70 8.54 -2.03
CA TRP A 146 -3.69 8.31 -0.98
C TRP A 146 -3.33 8.97 0.35
N ILE A 147 -2.03 8.97 0.70
CA ILE A 147 -1.53 9.65 1.91
C ILE A 147 -1.79 11.15 1.78
N HIS A 148 -1.44 11.76 0.66
CA HIS A 148 -1.62 13.19 0.43
C HIS A 148 -3.11 13.60 0.41
N ALA A 149 -3.99 12.79 -0.20
CA ALA A 149 -5.43 12.99 -0.11
C ALA A 149 -5.92 12.92 1.36
N GLY A 150 -5.36 12.01 2.15
CA GLY A 150 -5.63 11.91 3.59
C GLY A 150 -5.16 13.15 4.35
N GLU A 151 -3.95 13.63 4.12
CA GLU A 151 -3.37 14.81 4.78
C GLU A 151 -4.13 16.10 4.48
N THR A 152 -4.64 16.25 3.25
CA THR A 152 -5.43 17.43 2.84
C THR A 152 -6.87 17.40 3.31
N SER A 153 -7.45 16.23 3.52
CA SER A 153 -8.86 16.04 3.87
C SER A 153 -9.31 16.85 5.11
N PRO A 154 -8.59 16.89 6.25
CA PRO A 154 -8.97 17.70 7.42
C PRO A 154 -9.01 19.20 7.13
N THR A 155 -8.04 19.70 6.36
CA THR A 155 -7.96 21.11 5.98
C THR A 155 -9.13 21.49 5.06
N ILE A 156 -9.48 20.65 4.10
CA ILE A 156 -10.67 20.84 3.27
C ILE A 156 -11.95 20.74 4.11
N GLY A 157 -11.99 19.86 5.12
CA GLY A 157 -13.07 19.80 6.10
C GLY A 157 -13.28 21.12 6.83
N LEU A 158 -12.18 21.77 7.24
CA LEU A 158 -12.22 23.10 7.86
C LEU A 158 -12.76 24.18 6.88
N VAL A 159 -12.32 24.14 5.62
CA VAL A 159 -12.86 25.03 4.57
C VAL A 159 -14.36 24.83 4.42
N GLY A 160 -14.82 23.58 4.36
CA GLY A 160 -16.25 23.23 4.30
C GLY A 160 -17.03 23.75 5.51
N ALA A 161 -16.43 23.69 6.71
CA ALA A 161 -17.04 24.25 7.93
C ALA A 161 -17.20 25.77 7.85
N VAL A 162 -16.18 26.47 7.35
CA VAL A 162 -16.26 27.94 7.17
C VAL A 162 -17.37 28.31 6.19
N PHE A 163 -17.48 27.63 5.06
CA PHE A 163 -18.58 27.85 4.10
C PHE A 163 -19.97 27.55 4.70
N GLY A 164 -20.08 26.50 5.51
CA GLY A 164 -21.31 26.16 6.21
C GLY A 164 -21.73 27.25 7.21
N LEU A 165 -20.78 27.83 7.95
CA LEU A 165 -21.03 28.94 8.88
C LEU A 165 -21.39 30.24 8.14
N ILE A 166 -20.72 30.56 7.03
CA ILE A 166 -21.08 31.71 6.19
C ILE A 166 -22.53 31.56 5.69
N GLY A 167 -22.90 30.37 5.22
CA GLY A 167 -24.26 30.08 4.79
C GLY A 167 -25.29 30.19 5.93
N ALA A 168 -24.95 29.75 7.12
CA ALA A 168 -25.80 29.90 8.31
C ALA A 168 -26.03 31.37 8.69
N LEU A 169 -24.99 32.21 8.64
CA LEU A 169 -25.10 33.63 8.92
C LEU A 169 -25.96 34.39 7.91
N GLN A 170 -26.12 33.89 6.69
CA GLN A 170 -27.04 34.44 5.69
C GLN A 170 -28.50 34.09 5.97
N GLN A 171 -28.79 33.24 6.97
CA GLN A 171 -30.12 32.74 7.31
C GLN A 171 -30.56 33.19 8.74
N LEU A 172 -30.10 34.35 9.18
CA LEU A 172 -30.41 34.85 10.55
C LEU A 172 -31.92 34.99 10.81
N ASP A 173 -32.67 35.29 9.79
CA ASP A 173 -34.14 35.43 9.87
C ASP A 173 -34.88 34.09 9.83
N ASN A 174 -34.15 32.98 9.65
CA ASN A 174 -34.68 31.62 9.58
C ASN A 174 -33.93 30.69 10.50
N PRO A 175 -34.22 30.63 11.81
CA PRO A 175 -33.47 29.85 12.80
C PRO A 175 -33.33 28.36 12.45
N PRO A 176 -34.33 27.64 11.91
CA PRO A 176 -34.16 26.25 11.47
C PRO A 176 -33.12 26.09 10.36
N ALA A 177 -33.12 26.98 9.34
CA ALA A 177 -32.15 26.93 8.25
C ALA A 177 -30.72 27.29 8.75
N MET A 178 -30.61 28.26 9.65
CA MET A 178 -29.35 28.61 10.30
C MET A 178 -28.79 27.41 11.10
N ALA A 179 -29.62 26.74 11.90
CA ALA A 179 -29.20 25.56 12.66
C ALA A 179 -28.74 24.42 11.74
N ALA A 180 -29.41 24.19 10.60
CA ALA A 180 -28.98 23.21 9.61
C ALA A 180 -27.63 23.55 8.96
N GLY A 181 -27.35 24.83 8.68
CA GLY A 181 -26.05 25.32 8.19
C GLY A 181 -24.94 25.09 9.20
N ILE A 182 -25.18 25.37 10.48
CA ILE A 182 -24.22 25.10 11.57
C ILE A 182 -23.93 23.60 11.69
N ALA A 183 -24.97 22.75 11.67
CA ALA A 183 -24.81 21.31 11.69
C ALA A 183 -24.00 20.81 10.49
N GLY A 184 -24.26 21.35 9.28
CA GLY A 184 -23.47 21.06 8.08
C GLY A 184 -21.97 21.42 8.21
N ALA A 185 -21.67 22.54 8.89
CA ALA A 185 -20.30 22.96 9.17
C ALA A 185 -19.56 21.93 10.05
N PHE A 186 -20.17 21.49 11.15
CA PHE A 186 -19.59 20.47 12.01
C PHE A 186 -19.42 19.13 11.30
N THR A 187 -20.41 18.71 10.50
CA THR A 187 -20.30 17.47 9.73
C THR A 187 -19.18 17.52 8.69
N ALA A 188 -18.90 18.67 8.08
CA ALA A 188 -17.76 18.82 7.16
C ALA A 188 -16.42 18.58 7.87
N THR A 189 -16.26 19.11 9.10
CA THR A 189 -15.05 18.89 9.89
C THR A 189 -14.90 17.42 10.28
N VAL A 190 -15.96 16.79 10.78
CA VAL A 190 -15.95 15.36 11.13
C VAL A 190 -15.65 14.50 9.91
N MET A 191 -16.22 14.82 8.74
CA MET A 191 -15.97 14.13 7.48
C MET A 191 -14.53 14.27 7.02
N GLY A 192 -13.92 15.46 7.18
CA GLY A 192 -12.52 15.73 6.85
C GLY A 192 -11.57 14.88 7.69
N ILE A 193 -11.75 14.89 9.00
CA ILE A 193 -10.91 14.13 9.94
C ILE A 193 -11.17 12.63 9.77
N GLY A 194 -12.42 12.19 9.73
CA GLY A 194 -12.79 10.80 9.55
C GLY A 194 -12.32 10.25 8.20
N GLY A 195 -12.50 11.02 7.12
CA GLY A 195 -12.01 10.67 5.78
C GLY A 195 -10.50 10.46 5.75
N SER A 196 -9.75 11.31 6.45
CA SER A 196 -8.31 11.22 6.59
C SER A 196 -7.86 9.96 7.33
N TYR A 197 -8.28 9.82 8.58
CA TYR A 197 -7.72 8.83 9.51
C TYR A 197 -8.36 7.44 9.43
N LEU A 198 -9.58 7.32 8.90
CA LEU A 198 -10.26 6.03 8.78
C LEU A 198 -10.14 5.41 7.37
N PHE A 199 -9.91 6.24 6.33
CA PHE A 199 -9.95 5.78 4.95
C PHE A 199 -8.69 6.13 4.17
N LEU A 200 -8.54 7.38 3.73
CA LEU A 200 -7.54 7.80 2.76
C LEU A 200 -6.10 7.53 3.23
N GLY A 201 -5.73 7.98 4.42
CA GLY A 201 -4.42 7.75 5.01
C GLY A 201 -4.09 6.27 5.21
N PRO A 202 -4.94 5.49 5.91
CA PRO A 202 -4.77 4.05 6.06
C PRO A 202 -4.65 3.28 4.75
N TRP A 203 -5.37 3.68 3.69
CA TRP A 203 -5.23 3.05 2.38
C TRP A 203 -3.82 3.26 1.80
N GLY A 204 -3.29 4.47 1.86
CA GLY A 204 -1.95 4.76 1.42
C GLY A 204 -0.88 4.01 2.24
N PHE A 205 -0.97 4.04 3.56
CA PHE A 205 -0.04 3.30 4.43
C PHE A 205 -0.11 1.78 4.21
N LYS A 206 -1.31 1.24 4.01
CA LYS A 206 -1.47 -0.20 3.73
C LYS A 206 -0.88 -0.59 2.38
N LEU A 207 -1.08 0.24 1.35
CA LEU A 207 -0.48 0.03 0.04
C LEU A 207 1.05 0.05 0.14
N LYS A 208 1.63 1.04 0.84
CA LYS A 208 3.06 1.14 1.10
C LYS A 208 3.61 -0.08 1.84
N ALA A 209 2.92 -0.53 2.89
CA ALA A 209 3.34 -1.72 3.65
C ALA A 209 3.36 -2.99 2.79
N LYS A 210 2.36 -3.15 1.91
CA LYS A 210 2.30 -4.30 0.99
C LYS A 210 3.36 -4.22 -0.10
N ALA A 211 3.62 -3.05 -0.63
CA ALA A 211 4.71 -2.82 -1.58
C ALA A 211 6.06 -3.25 -1.00
N HIS A 212 6.32 -2.92 0.26
CA HIS A 212 7.55 -3.33 0.93
C HIS A 212 7.73 -4.85 0.98
N LEU A 213 6.64 -5.63 1.09
CA LEU A 213 6.72 -7.10 1.03
C LEU A 213 7.09 -7.60 -0.37
N VAL A 214 6.54 -6.98 -1.43
CA VAL A 214 6.88 -7.32 -2.82
C VAL A 214 8.35 -7.02 -3.11
N ILE A 215 8.82 -5.83 -2.73
CA ILE A 215 10.21 -5.41 -2.90
C ILE A 215 11.16 -6.36 -2.16
N LYS A 216 10.82 -6.72 -0.92
CA LYS A 216 11.61 -7.67 -0.14
C LYS A 216 11.68 -9.06 -0.77
N GLU A 217 10.59 -9.53 -1.40
CA GLU A 217 10.60 -10.77 -2.18
C GLU A 217 11.53 -10.69 -3.38
N GLN A 218 11.49 -9.59 -4.15
CA GLN A 218 12.39 -9.34 -5.26
C GLN A 218 13.86 -9.29 -4.82
N GLN A 219 14.16 -8.64 -3.71
CA GLN A 219 15.52 -8.60 -3.12
C GLN A 219 16.02 -9.98 -2.70
N LEU A 220 15.14 -10.85 -2.16
CA LEU A 220 15.48 -12.24 -1.86
C LEU A 220 15.79 -13.04 -3.13
N ILE A 221 15.00 -12.86 -4.17
CA ILE A 221 15.22 -13.51 -5.47
C ILE A 221 16.55 -13.04 -6.07
N LEU A 222 16.82 -11.74 -6.09
CA LEU A 222 18.09 -11.18 -6.57
C LEU A 222 19.29 -11.77 -5.79
N ALA A 223 19.22 -11.79 -4.46
CA ALA A 223 20.29 -12.35 -3.64
C ALA A 223 20.52 -13.84 -3.91
N ALA A 224 19.45 -14.60 -4.19
CA ALA A 224 19.53 -16.02 -4.50
C ALA A 224 20.19 -16.29 -5.87
N VAL A 225 19.75 -15.59 -6.92
CA VAL A 225 20.31 -15.79 -8.27
C VAL A 225 21.75 -15.30 -8.37
N LYS A 226 22.13 -14.22 -7.66
CA LYS A 226 23.53 -13.79 -7.50
C LYS A 226 24.38 -14.90 -6.85
N GLY A 227 23.86 -15.53 -5.80
CA GLY A 227 24.53 -16.66 -5.15
C GLY A 227 24.67 -17.89 -6.06
N MET A 228 23.65 -18.20 -6.87
CA MET A 228 23.70 -19.26 -7.86
C MET A 228 24.77 -18.98 -8.92
N ALA A 229 24.82 -17.75 -9.45
CA ALA A 229 25.82 -17.35 -10.46
C ALA A 229 27.24 -17.43 -9.93
N ARG A 230 27.49 -17.12 -8.63
CA ARG A 230 28.79 -17.31 -7.97
C ARG A 230 29.13 -18.79 -7.71
N GLY A 231 28.14 -19.67 -7.73
CA GLY A 231 28.30 -21.08 -7.35
C GLY A 231 28.33 -21.31 -5.83
N ASP A 232 27.71 -20.42 -5.04
CA ASP A 232 27.60 -20.55 -3.59
C ASP A 232 27.03 -21.93 -3.18
N ALA A 233 27.41 -22.43 -2.02
CA ALA A 233 26.83 -23.65 -1.50
C ALA A 233 25.37 -23.42 -1.08
N PRO A 234 24.39 -24.30 -1.44
CA PRO A 234 22.99 -24.09 -1.09
C PRO A 234 22.73 -23.87 0.40
N GLY A 235 23.51 -24.49 1.28
CA GLY A 235 23.43 -24.29 2.73
C GLY A 235 23.83 -22.89 3.18
N GLU A 236 24.90 -22.32 2.63
CA GLU A 236 25.33 -20.94 2.90
C GLU A 236 24.31 -19.94 2.35
N LEU A 237 23.81 -20.21 1.13
CA LEU A 237 22.78 -19.39 0.51
C LEU A 237 21.50 -19.37 1.36
N LYS A 238 21.04 -20.53 1.85
CA LYS A 238 19.89 -20.62 2.76
C LYS A 238 20.09 -19.77 4.01
N LEU A 239 21.26 -19.86 4.63
CA LEU A 239 21.58 -19.08 5.82
C LEU A 239 21.53 -17.57 5.53
N LYS A 240 22.09 -17.14 4.39
CA LYS A 240 22.09 -15.73 3.95
C LYS A 240 20.66 -15.23 3.75
N LEU A 241 19.84 -15.95 2.97
CA LEU A 241 18.46 -15.57 2.68
C LEU A 241 17.58 -15.55 3.96
N THR A 242 17.77 -16.54 4.85
CA THR A 242 17.07 -16.57 6.14
C THR A 242 17.41 -15.36 6.99
N LYS A 243 18.68 -14.95 7.05
CA LYS A 243 19.09 -13.74 7.76
C LYS A 243 18.44 -12.47 7.21
N MET A 244 18.19 -12.38 5.89
CA MET A 244 17.51 -11.23 5.28
C MET A 244 16.08 -11.06 5.75
N ILE A 245 15.39 -12.16 6.12
CA ILE A 245 14.00 -12.09 6.63
C ILE A 245 13.91 -12.02 8.15
N THR A 246 14.92 -12.55 8.87
CA THR A 246 14.93 -12.62 10.35
C THR A 246 15.73 -11.49 10.99
N ALA A 247 16.42 -10.65 10.20
CA ALA A 247 17.14 -9.50 10.72
C ALA A 247 16.16 -8.50 11.35
N MET A 248 15.69 -8.83 12.54
CA MET A 248 15.13 -7.82 13.45
C MET A 248 16.28 -6.90 13.88
N PRO A 249 16.06 -5.57 14.00
CA PRO A 249 17.07 -4.71 14.59
C PRO A 249 17.42 -5.29 15.95
N PHE A 250 18.72 -5.56 16.14
CA PHE A 250 19.23 -5.97 17.46
C PHE A 250 18.74 -4.93 18.47
N ARG A 251 17.86 -5.33 19.38
CA ARG A 251 17.56 -4.54 20.57
C ARG A 251 18.79 -4.71 21.47
N GLY A 252 19.69 -3.71 21.43
CA GLY A 252 20.71 -3.57 22.44
C GLY A 252 20.08 -3.27 23.79
#